data_bf82678acf2ecb28ede6bba1f18c07f2
#
_entry.id   bf82678acf2ecb28ede6bba1f18c07f2
#
_cell.length_a   1.000
_cell.length_b   1.000
_cell.length_c   1.000
_cell.angle_alpha   90.00
_cell.angle_beta   90.00
_cell.angle_gamma   90.00
#
_symmetry.space_group_name_H-M   'P 1'
#
loop_
_entity.id
_entity.type
_entity.pdbx_description
1 polymer ?
#
loop_
_entity_poly.entity_id
_entity_poly.type
_entity_poly.pdbx_seq_one_letter_code
_entity_poly.pdbx_strand_id
1 'polypeptide(L)'
;MFKHILIPIDGSDLSRRAAEKAIELAKLCQARITALHVIPPFQTIAYMGALLAATEFAYNEQAKADGEQYLADIRALAEAAGVPFAGEADFGEQPNETILGVAKAKQCDLIVMGSHGRRGMTRLLLGSETQKVLLGSDVPVLVCQ
;
A
#
# COMPACT_ATOMS: atom_id res chain seq x y z
N MET A 1 -10.45 11.99 -15.64
CA MET A 1 -11.32 10.91 -15.16
C MET A 1 -11.11 10.67 -13.68
N PHE A 2 -10.06 9.98 -13.25
CA PHE A 2 -9.75 9.84 -11.83
C PHE A 2 -9.14 11.13 -11.26
N LYS A 3 -9.44 11.43 -9.99
CA LYS A 3 -8.96 12.64 -9.32
C LYS A 3 -8.03 12.33 -8.15
N HIS A 4 -8.23 11.20 -7.49
CA HIS A 4 -7.44 10.81 -6.32
C HIS A 4 -7.22 9.30 -6.28
N ILE A 5 -6.01 8.86 -6.50
CA ILE A 5 -5.63 7.45 -6.58
C ILE A 5 -4.97 7.03 -5.27
N LEU A 6 -5.45 5.94 -4.67
CA LEU A 6 -4.80 5.29 -3.51
C LEU A 6 -3.90 4.15 -3.99
N ILE A 7 -2.70 4.10 -3.48
CA ILE A 7 -1.73 3.04 -3.77
C ILE A 7 -1.27 2.38 -2.47
N PRO A 8 -1.76 1.20 -2.13
CA PRO A 8 -1.16 0.38 -1.07
C PRO A 8 0.22 -0.11 -1.49
N ILE A 9 1.22 0.06 -0.63
CA ILE A 9 2.59 -0.39 -0.87
C ILE A 9 3.11 -1.19 0.34
N ASP A 10 3.93 -2.20 0.08
CA ASP A 10 4.52 -3.07 1.09
C ASP A 10 6.04 -3.25 0.95
N GLY A 11 6.66 -2.46 0.09
CA GLY A 11 8.08 -2.53 -0.19
C GLY A 11 8.48 -3.64 -1.17
N SER A 12 7.52 -4.42 -1.70
CA SER A 12 7.79 -5.42 -2.73
C SER A 12 7.99 -4.78 -4.11
N ASP A 13 8.69 -5.49 -5.01
CA ASP A 13 8.87 -5.04 -6.39
C ASP A 13 7.53 -4.92 -7.13
N LEU A 14 6.59 -5.81 -6.82
CA LEU A 14 5.27 -5.77 -7.44
C LEU A 14 4.47 -4.53 -7.01
N SER A 15 4.51 -4.16 -5.73
CA SER A 15 3.85 -2.95 -5.26
C SER A 15 4.49 -1.69 -5.85
N ARG A 16 5.81 -1.70 -6.04
CA ARG A 16 6.53 -0.62 -6.73
C ARG A 16 6.08 -0.49 -8.18
N ARG A 17 6.01 -1.59 -8.93
CA ARG A 17 5.53 -1.58 -10.32
C ARG A 17 4.08 -1.10 -10.42
N ALA A 18 3.23 -1.51 -9.49
CA ALA A 18 1.87 -1.00 -9.41
C ALA A 18 1.84 0.52 -9.17
N ALA A 19 2.72 1.02 -8.29
CA ALA A 19 2.86 2.45 -8.05
C ALA A 19 3.35 3.20 -9.28
N GLU A 20 4.30 2.66 -10.03
CA GLU A 20 4.76 3.25 -11.30
C GLU A 20 3.61 3.40 -12.30
N LYS A 21 2.76 2.36 -12.45
CA LYS A 21 1.57 2.41 -13.29
C LYS A 21 0.53 3.42 -12.81
N ALA A 22 0.34 3.51 -11.50
CA ALA A 22 -0.55 4.50 -10.91
C ALA A 22 -0.07 5.93 -11.16
N ILE A 23 1.24 6.18 -11.09
CA ILE A 23 1.84 7.49 -11.38
C ILE A 23 1.64 7.86 -12.85
N GLU A 24 1.87 6.93 -13.79
CA GLU A 24 1.59 7.14 -15.21
C GLU A 24 0.12 7.54 -15.43
N LEU A 25 -0.79 6.79 -14.81
CA LEU A 25 -2.23 7.04 -14.91
C LEU A 25 -2.61 8.39 -14.27
N ALA A 26 -2.08 8.69 -13.09
CA ALA A 26 -2.33 9.95 -12.39
C ALA A 26 -1.88 11.15 -13.22
N LYS A 27 -0.74 11.04 -13.89
CA LYS A 27 -0.24 12.08 -14.80
C LYS A 27 -1.21 12.33 -15.95
N LEU A 28 -1.72 11.26 -16.58
CA LEU A 28 -2.70 11.37 -17.66
C LEU A 28 -4.03 11.96 -17.22
N CYS A 29 -4.49 11.60 -16.02
CA CYS A 29 -5.76 12.07 -15.46
C CYS A 29 -5.65 13.43 -14.74
N GLN A 30 -4.45 13.94 -14.55
CA GLN A 30 -4.19 15.09 -13.67
C GLN A 30 -4.69 14.83 -12.25
N ALA A 31 -4.48 13.61 -11.76
CA ALA A 31 -4.87 13.15 -10.45
C ALA A 31 -3.75 13.33 -9.43
N ARG A 32 -4.11 13.34 -8.15
CA ARG A 32 -3.17 13.23 -7.04
C ARG A 32 -3.08 11.79 -6.55
N ILE A 33 -2.00 11.47 -5.86
CA ILE A 33 -1.75 10.14 -5.29
C ILE A 33 -1.66 10.22 -3.77
N THR A 34 -2.26 9.26 -3.10
CA THR A 34 -1.93 8.88 -1.73
C THR A 34 -1.35 7.47 -1.74
N ALA A 35 -0.12 7.30 -1.27
CA ALA A 35 0.45 5.99 -1.03
C ALA A 35 0.27 5.62 0.45
N LEU A 36 -0.12 4.38 0.71
CA LEU A 36 -0.37 3.85 2.05
C LEU A 36 0.47 2.62 2.31
N HIS A 37 1.25 2.64 3.38
CA HIS A 37 1.90 1.46 3.92
C HIS A 37 1.23 1.04 5.21
N VAL A 38 0.68 -0.18 5.26
CA VAL A 38 0.06 -0.75 6.46
C VAL A 38 1.08 -1.59 7.21
N ILE A 39 1.34 -1.21 8.45
CA ILE A 39 2.32 -1.87 9.33
C ILE A 39 1.57 -2.88 10.20
N PRO A 40 1.93 -4.19 10.18
CA PRO A 40 1.35 -5.15 11.11
C PRO A 40 1.71 -4.77 12.56
N PRO A 41 0.76 -4.78 13.52
CA PRO A 41 1.07 -4.53 14.91
C PRO A 41 2.03 -5.58 15.48
N PHE A 42 2.86 -5.18 16.45
CA PHE A 42 3.83 -6.07 17.09
C PHE A 42 3.17 -7.32 17.69
N GLN A 43 2.01 -7.18 18.31
CA GLN A 43 1.29 -8.31 18.89
C GLN A 43 0.93 -9.38 17.86
N THR A 44 0.55 -8.99 16.68
CA THR A 44 0.25 -9.89 15.56
C THR A 44 1.49 -10.68 15.14
N ILE A 45 2.62 -10.01 15.00
CA ILE A 45 3.90 -10.64 14.61
C ILE A 45 4.46 -11.50 15.74
N ALA A 46 4.42 -11.04 16.98
CA ALA A 46 4.88 -11.79 18.15
C ALA A 46 4.08 -13.08 18.38
N TYR A 47 2.77 -13.03 18.16
CA TYR A 47 1.90 -14.20 18.25
C TYR A 47 2.29 -15.28 17.23
N MET A 48 2.82 -14.92 16.09
CA MET A 48 3.30 -15.85 15.07
C MET A 48 4.69 -16.44 15.40
N GLY A 49 5.28 -16.11 16.54
CA GLY A 49 6.59 -16.62 16.97
C GLY A 49 7.80 -16.04 16.23
N ALA A 50 7.60 -15.04 15.40
CA ALA A 50 8.66 -14.51 14.55
C ALA A 50 9.64 -13.55 15.27
N LEU A 51 9.33 -13.07 16.50
CA LEU A 51 10.06 -11.99 17.16
C LEU A 51 10.36 -12.24 18.64
N LEU A 52 10.73 -13.47 18.99
CA LEU A 52 11.00 -13.86 20.37
C LEU A 52 12.09 -13.04 21.09
N ALA A 53 12.98 -12.37 20.37
CA ALA A 53 14.09 -11.58 20.92
C ALA A 53 13.95 -10.07 20.69
N ALA A 54 12.95 -9.60 19.93
CA ALA A 54 12.76 -8.16 19.65
C ALA A 54 11.83 -7.53 20.67
N THR A 55 12.15 -6.34 21.12
CA THR A 55 11.22 -5.54 21.91
C THR A 55 10.19 -4.90 20.99
N GLU A 56 8.99 -4.63 21.51
CA GLU A 56 7.94 -3.91 20.77
C GLU A 56 8.45 -2.54 20.28
N PHE A 57 9.21 -1.84 21.13
CA PHE A 57 9.80 -0.56 20.74
C PHE A 57 10.73 -0.69 19.52
N ALA A 58 11.66 -1.66 19.55
CA ALA A 58 12.60 -1.87 18.45
C ALA A 58 11.87 -2.26 17.15
N TYR A 59 10.85 -3.11 17.25
CA TYR A 59 10.02 -3.48 16.10
C TYR A 59 9.31 -2.25 15.52
N ASN A 60 8.64 -1.46 16.36
CA ASN A 60 7.89 -0.29 15.89
C ASN A 60 8.80 0.74 15.23
N GLU A 61 9.97 1.01 15.80
CA GLU A 61 10.93 1.94 15.21
C GLU A 61 11.44 1.45 13.84
N GLN A 62 11.78 0.17 13.73
CA GLN A 62 12.24 -0.40 12.47
C GLN A 62 11.12 -0.43 11.41
N ALA A 63 9.91 -0.84 11.80
CA ALA A 63 8.78 -0.92 10.89
C ALA A 63 8.38 0.47 10.35
N LYS A 64 8.43 1.49 11.21
CA LYS A 64 8.21 2.89 10.78
C LYS A 64 9.30 3.36 9.82
N ALA A 65 10.56 3.08 10.13
CA ALA A 65 11.69 3.47 9.28
C ALA A 65 11.61 2.80 7.90
N ASP A 66 11.27 1.50 7.85
CA ASP A 66 11.06 0.78 6.60
C ASP A 66 9.91 1.39 5.79
N GLY A 67 8.79 1.66 6.45
CA GLY A 67 7.62 2.29 5.81
C GLY A 67 7.93 3.67 5.25
N GLU A 68 8.66 4.50 5.99
CA GLU A 68 9.10 5.81 5.51
C GLU A 68 10.01 5.69 4.27
N GLN A 69 10.89 4.70 4.24
CA GLN A 69 11.75 4.45 3.09
C GLN A 69 10.94 4.02 1.87
N TYR A 70 9.98 3.10 2.03
CA TYR A 70 9.10 2.69 0.93
C TYR A 70 8.32 3.86 0.36
N LEU A 71 7.77 4.69 1.24
CA LEU A 71 7.03 5.91 0.84
C LEU A 71 7.93 6.93 0.16
N ALA A 72 9.16 7.11 0.65
CA ALA A 72 10.13 8.04 0.05
C ALA A 72 10.52 7.62 -1.37
N ASP A 73 10.68 6.32 -1.62
CA ASP A 73 11.00 5.80 -2.94
C ASP A 73 9.87 6.10 -3.95
N ILE A 74 8.63 5.91 -3.55
CA ILE A 74 7.46 6.21 -4.41
C ILE A 74 7.27 7.72 -4.58
N ARG A 75 7.50 8.50 -3.51
CA ARG A 75 7.46 9.97 -3.58
C ARG A 75 8.41 10.50 -4.65
N ALA A 76 9.64 10.00 -4.68
CA ALA A 76 10.63 10.43 -5.66
C ALA A 76 10.16 10.18 -7.10
N LEU A 77 9.53 9.03 -7.35
CA LEU A 77 8.95 8.71 -8.66
C LEU A 77 7.80 9.65 -9.04
N ALA A 78 6.91 9.94 -8.09
CA ALA A 78 5.78 10.85 -8.31
C ALA A 78 6.25 12.29 -8.57
N GLU A 79 7.20 12.77 -7.79
CA GLU A 79 7.78 14.12 -7.95
C GLU A 79 8.48 14.27 -9.31
N ALA A 80 9.26 13.26 -9.72
CA ALA A 80 9.91 13.25 -11.05
C ALA A 80 8.88 13.28 -12.20
N ALA A 81 7.70 12.74 -12.00
CA ALA A 81 6.59 12.77 -12.96
C ALA A 81 5.71 14.03 -12.86
N GLY A 82 5.93 14.88 -11.86
CA GLY A 82 5.11 16.06 -11.61
C GLY A 82 3.72 15.75 -11.06
N VAL A 83 3.57 14.62 -10.36
CA VAL A 83 2.29 14.17 -9.78
C VAL A 83 2.23 14.54 -8.30
N PRO A 84 1.16 15.25 -7.85
CA PRO A 84 0.99 15.54 -6.44
C PRO A 84 0.89 14.26 -5.60
N PHE A 85 1.65 14.20 -4.51
CA PHE A 85 1.83 12.98 -3.72
C PHE A 85 1.71 13.24 -2.22
N ALA A 86 1.02 12.34 -1.52
CA ALA A 86 1.04 12.22 -0.08
C ALA A 86 1.33 10.77 0.31
N GLY A 87 2.11 10.56 1.37
CA GLY A 87 2.42 9.22 1.88
C GLY A 87 1.96 9.08 3.32
N GLU A 88 1.41 7.92 3.66
CA GLU A 88 0.96 7.56 5.01
C GLU A 88 1.42 6.17 5.38
N ALA A 89 1.84 5.99 6.63
CA ALA A 89 2.10 4.70 7.23
C ALA A 89 1.24 4.55 8.48
N ASP A 90 0.39 3.53 8.50
CA ASP A 90 -0.52 3.26 9.59
C ASP A 90 -0.38 1.82 10.08
N PHE A 91 -0.53 1.61 11.38
CA PHE A 91 -0.66 0.27 11.94
C PHE A 91 -2.07 -0.27 11.66
N GLY A 92 -2.16 -1.54 11.26
CA GLY A 92 -3.44 -2.19 11.03
C GLY A 92 -3.31 -3.71 11.07
N GLU A 93 -4.20 -4.36 11.80
CA GLU A 93 -4.23 -5.83 11.89
C GLU A 93 -4.68 -6.47 10.58
N GLN A 94 -5.60 -5.82 9.88
CA GLN A 94 -6.13 -6.25 8.60
C GLN A 94 -5.86 -5.19 7.55
N PRO A 95 -4.85 -5.40 6.68
CA PRO A 95 -4.47 -4.40 5.67
C PRO A 95 -5.62 -3.96 4.78
N ASN A 96 -6.49 -4.90 4.36
CA ASN A 96 -7.64 -4.56 3.52
C ASN A 96 -8.59 -3.57 4.18
N GLU A 97 -8.86 -3.70 5.48
CA GLU A 97 -9.74 -2.76 6.19
C GLU A 97 -9.12 -1.37 6.28
N THR A 98 -7.82 -1.30 6.55
CA THR A 98 -7.09 -0.03 6.58
C THR A 98 -7.09 0.64 5.21
N ILE A 99 -6.83 -0.12 4.15
CA ILE A 99 -6.85 0.38 2.76
C ILE A 99 -8.22 0.96 2.41
N LEU A 100 -9.28 0.21 2.65
CA LEU A 100 -10.66 0.64 2.35
C LEU A 100 -11.08 1.84 3.20
N GLY A 101 -10.69 1.87 4.47
CA GLY A 101 -10.93 2.99 5.37
C GLY A 101 -10.27 4.27 4.90
N VAL A 102 -9.00 4.21 4.49
CA VAL A 102 -8.25 5.37 3.96
C VAL A 102 -8.84 5.83 2.62
N ALA A 103 -9.18 4.90 1.74
CA ALA A 103 -9.80 5.23 0.46
C ALA A 103 -11.08 6.06 0.66
N LYS A 104 -11.93 5.64 1.61
CA LYS A 104 -13.15 6.34 1.94
C LYS A 104 -12.90 7.69 2.62
N ALA A 105 -12.06 7.71 3.66
CA ALA A 105 -11.75 8.93 4.42
C ALA A 105 -11.15 10.03 3.54
N LYS A 106 -10.31 9.66 2.58
CA LYS A 106 -9.65 10.60 1.67
C LYS A 106 -10.40 10.83 0.36
N GLN A 107 -11.54 10.20 0.19
CA GLN A 107 -12.35 10.29 -1.03
C GLN A 107 -11.53 9.91 -2.28
N CYS A 108 -10.79 8.83 -2.19
CA CYS A 108 -10.12 8.27 -3.34
C CYS A 108 -11.14 7.65 -4.30
N ASP A 109 -10.94 7.79 -5.60
CA ASP A 109 -11.85 7.31 -6.63
C ASP A 109 -11.27 6.17 -7.47
N LEU A 110 -10.06 5.72 -7.13
CA LEU A 110 -9.41 4.54 -7.68
C LEU A 110 -8.41 3.97 -6.66
N ILE A 111 -8.34 2.66 -6.55
CA ILE A 111 -7.27 1.96 -5.86
C ILE A 111 -6.41 1.22 -6.90
N VAL A 112 -5.09 1.37 -6.85
CA VAL A 112 -4.15 0.64 -7.70
C VAL A 112 -3.22 -0.16 -6.82
N MET A 113 -3.20 -1.48 -6.99
CA MET A 113 -2.39 -2.36 -6.14
C MET A 113 -1.85 -3.56 -6.89
N GLY A 114 -0.84 -4.20 -6.32
CA GLY A 114 -0.32 -5.45 -6.85
C GLY A 114 -1.28 -6.62 -6.65
N SER A 115 -1.18 -7.63 -7.50
CA SER A 115 -2.00 -8.85 -7.40
C SER A 115 -1.70 -9.68 -6.14
N HIS A 116 -0.53 -9.48 -5.52
CA HIS A 116 -0.12 -10.09 -4.26
C HIS A 116 0.91 -9.18 -3.57
N GLY A 117 1.09 -9.36 -2.26
CA GLY A 117 2.10 -8.66 -1.48
C GLY A 117 3.37 -9.49 -1.30
N ARG A 118 4.21 -9.13 -0.32
CA ARG A 118 5.46 -9.82 0.02
C ARG A 118 5.29 -11.31 0.30
N ARG A 119 4.11 -11.73 0.78
CA ARG A 119 3.79 -13.11 1.12
C ARG A 119 3.12 -13.86 -0.03
N GLY A 120 2.95 -13.25 -1.17
CA GLY A 120 2.36 -13.87 -2.35
C GLY A 120 3.27 -14.93 -2.94
N MET A 121 2.78 -16.15 -3.07
CA MET A 121 3.62 -17.29 -3.40
C MET A 121 3.52 -17.78 -4.84
N THR A 122 2.50 -17.38 -5.61
CA THR A 122 2.37 -17.82 -7.00
C THR A 122 1.73 -16.73 -7.88
N ARG A 123 2.18 -16.66 -9.13
CA ARG A 123 1.61 -15.75 -10.15
C ARG A 123 0.18 -16.14 -10.58
N LEU A 124 -0.27 -17.33 -10.20
CA LEU A 124 -1.55 -17.89 -10.64
C LEU A 124 -2.72 -17.55 -9.72
N LEU A 125 -2.44 -17.13 -8.49
CA LEU A 125 -3.47 -16.84 -7.50
C LEU A 125 -3.41 -15.37 -7.09
N LEU A 126 -4.57 -14.75 -7.05
CA LEU A 126 -4.74 -13.42 -6.49
C LEU A 126 -4.49 -13.46 -4.98
N GLY A 127 -3.66 -12.56 -4.46
CA GLY A 127 -3.35 -12.47 -3.04
C GLY A 127 -4.61 -12.24 -2.20
N SER A 128 -4.61 -12.76 -0.98
CA SER A 128 -5.78 -12.71 -0.09
C SER A 128 -6.23 -11.27 0.23
N GLU A 129 -5.28 -10.38 0.48
CA GLU A 129 -5.60 -8.97 0.77
C GLU A 129 -6.16 -8.26 -0.48
N THR A 130 -5.61 -8.55 -1.66
CA THR A 130 -6.13 -8.01 -2.92
C THR A 130 -7.55 -8.48 -3.18
N GLN A 131 -7.86 -9.75 -2.93
CA GLN A 131 -9.23 -10.27 -3.04
C GLN A 131 -10.19 -9.53 -2.09
N LYS A 132 -9.79 -9.34 -0.84
CA LYS A 132 -10.62 -8.64 0.15
C LYS A 132 -10.86 -7.18 -0.23
N VAL A 133 -9.85 -6.50 -0.76
CA VAL A 133 -10.01 -5.11 -1.26
C VAL A 133 -10.97 -5.09 -2.45
N LEU A 134 -10.83 -5.99 -3.41
CA LEU A 134 -11.74 -6.09 -4.55
C LEU A 134 -13.20 -6.30 -4.13
N LEU A 135 -13.42 -7.18 -3.17
CA LEU A 135 -14.77 -7.51 -2.70
C LEU A 135 -15.39 -6.41 -1.83
N GLY A 136 -14.58 -5.66 -1.10
CA GLY A 136 -15.05 -4.65 -0.16
C GLY A 136 -15.00 -3.21 -0.69
N SER A 137 -14.46 -2.98 -1.88
CA SER A 137 -14.28 -1.62 -2.40
C SER A 137 -15.54 -1.04 -3.03
N ASP A 138 -15.86 0.20 -2.67
CA ASP A 138 -16.91 0.99 -3.31
C ASP A 138 -16.41 1.73 -4.56
N VAL A 139 -15.11 1.67 -4.83
CA VAL A 139 -14.47 2.33 -5.99
C VAL A 139 -13.73 1.30 -6.85
N PRO A 140 -13.47 1.61 -8.14
CA PRO A 140 -12.69 0.73 -9.00
C PRO A 140 -11.34 0.35 -8.39
N VAL A 141 -10.92 -0.88 -8.63
CA VAL A 141 -9.61 -1.39 -8.21
C VAL A 141 -8.87 -1.89 -9.45
N LEU A 142 -7.71 -1.30 -9.71
CA LEU A 142 -6.80 -1.74 -10.77
C LEU A 142 -5.74 -2.64 -10.14
N VAL A 143 -5.71 -3.89 -10.58
CA VAL A 143 -4.77 -4.90 -10.08
C VAL A 143 -3.63 -5.08 -11.08
N CYS A 144 -2.39 -4.89 -10.63
CA CYS A 144 -1.18 -5.06 -11.43
C CYS A 144 -0.51 -6.41 -11.11
N GLN A 145 -0.05 -7.09 -12.16
CA GLN A 145 0.69 -8.34 -12.05
C GLN A 145 2.18 -8.16 -12.31
#